data_64e7efa6bd0404e4b5b71c68b2d8954f
#
_entry.id   64e7efa6bd0404e4b5b71c68b2d8954f
#
_cell.length_a   1.000
_cell.length_b   1.000
_cell.length_c   1.000
_cell.angle_alpha   90.00
_cell.angle_beta   90.00
_cell.angle_gamma   90.00
#
_symmetry.space_group_name_H-M   'P 1'
#
loop_
_entity.id
_entity.type
_entity.pdbx_description
1 polymer ?
#
loop_
_entity_poly.entity_id
_entity_poly.type
_entity_poly.pdbx_seq_one_letter_code
_entity_poly.pdbx_strand_id
1 'polypeptide(L)'
;MKKDALVQQLVNSYGNWVRTDCENREGGTSRMTKEYYPYTSLFSPIQINKLTVKNRLVMAPMGNCQMAEESGRPNDKMLQYFFARAEGGIGLLTTGLIPISHHIDASVTEKGNYSYFPRIDGTRTNFMGWRDLAQGVHARGSRIFIQLTPGLGRVGNPQCLLTKFQFPVSASVNPNFYLPDVPCRPLTDIECDRIIKNAGQASIDAKTMGLDGVY
;
A
#
# COMPACT_ATOMS: atom_id res chain seq x y z
N MET A 1 12.01 -40.27 4.02
CA MET A 1 13.21 -39.41 4.20
C MET A 1 13.36 -39.14 5.69
N LYS A 2 14.51 -39.43 6.30
CA LYS A 2 14.68 -39.20 7.74
C LYS A 2 14.68 -37.70 8.01
N LYS A 3 13.98 -37.27 9.08
CA LYS A 3 13.81 -35.86 9.47
C LYS A 3 15.15 -35.10 9.53
N ASP A 4 16.20 -35.77 10.04
CA ASP A 4 17.54 -35.22 10.16
C ASP A 4 18.21 -34.91 8.81
N ALA A 5 17.98 -35.73 7.79
CA ALA A 5 18.50 -35.49 6.45
C ALA A 5 17.86 -34.26 5.79
N LEU A 6 16.58 -34.04 6.03
CA LEU A 6 15.87 -32.85 5.53
C LEU A 6 16.36 -31.57 6.24
N VAL A 7 16.53 -31.63 7.56
CA VAL A 7 17.06 -30.50 8.34
C VAL A 7 18.48 -30.17 7.89
N GLN A 8 19.34 -31.15 7.70
CA GLN A 8 20.71 -30.94 7.22
C GLN A 8 20.74 -30.34 5.81
N GLN A 9 19.84 -30.80 4.94
CA GLN A 9 19.71 -30.24 3.60
C GLN A 9 19.25 -28.77 3.62
N LEU A 10 18.32 -28.42 4.50
CA LEU A 10 17.86 -27.03 4.70
C LEU A 10 18.97 -26.13 5.27
N VAL A 11 19.73 -26.62 6.27
CA VAL A 11 20.85 -25.88 6.86
C VAL A 11 21.95 -25.64 5.82
N ASN A 12 22.29 -26.64 5.02
CA ASN A 12 23.29 -26.50 3.97
C ASN A 12 22.83 -25.53 2.87
N SER A 13 21.55 -25.60 2.47
CA SER A 13 20.96 -24.69 1.50
C SER A 13 20.97 -23.24 2.00
N TYR A 14 20.61 -23.02 3.28
CA TYR A 14 20.65 -21.70 3.91
C TYR A 14 22.07 -21.13 4.01
N GLY A 15 23.03 -21.94 4.44
CA GLY A 15 24.44 -21.52 4.54
C GLY A 15 25.05 -21.16 3.18
N ASN A 16 24.70 -21.90 2.14
CA ASN A 16 25.14 -21.60 0.78
C ASN A 16 24.44 -20.33 0.25
N TRP A 17 23.15 -20.14 0.51
CA TRP A 17 22.42 -18.94 0.15
C TRP A 17 23.04 -17.67 0.78
N VAL A 18 23.30 -17.67 2.08
CA VAL A 18 23.91 -16.53 2.79
C VAL A 18 25.27 -16.18 2.19
N ARG A 19 26.08 -17.17 1.88
CA ARG A 19 27.41 -16.98 1.29
C ARG A 19 27.33 -16.36 -0.10
N THR A 20 26.47 -16.88 -0.97
CA THR A 20 26.28 -16.39 -2.34
C THR A 20 25.67 -14.97 -2.35
N ASP A 21 24.77 -14.67 -1.44
CA ASP A 21 24.16 -13.33 -1.33
C ASP A 21 25.18 -12.29 -0.82
N CYS A 22 26.06 -12.69 0.08
CA CYS A 22 27.16 -11.82 0.53
C CYS A 22 28.19 -11.53 -0.58
N GLU A 23 28.48 -12.49 -1.44
CA GLU A 23 29.43 -12.36 -2.56
C GLU A 23 28.87 -11.55 -3.71
N ASN A 24 27.55 -11.51 -3.91
CA ASN A 24 26.88 -10.84 -5.03
C ASN A 24 26.28 -9.47 -4.70
N ARG A 25 26.60 -8.86 -3.55
CA ARG A 25 26.03 -7.57 -3.10
C ARG A 25 26.42 -6.35 -3.96
N GLU A 26 27.33 -6.47 -4.91
CA GLU A 26 27.73 -5.35 -5.77
C GLU A 26 26.67 -4.89 -6.78
N GLY A 27 25.48 -5.46 -6.80
CA GLY A 27 24.45 -5.12 -7.78
C GLY A 27 23.03 -4.85 -7.27
N GLY A 28 22.78 -4.82 -5.97
CA GLY A 28 21.47 -4.41 -5.39
C GLY A 28 20.28 -5.33 -5.72
N THR A 29 20.51 -6.44 -6.41
CA THR A 29 19.49 -7.45 -6.69
C THR A 29 20.00 -8.80 -6.18
N SER A 30 19.37 -9.33 -5.14
CA SER A 30 19.52 -10.73 -4.75
C SER A 30 19.29 -11.60 -5.98
N ARG A 31 20.36 -12.10 -6.58
CA ARG A 31 20.27 -13.07 -7.67
C ARG A 31 20.04 -14.44 -7.05
N MET A 32 18.79 -14.77 -6.80
CA MET A 32 18.40 -16.12 -6.48
C MET A 32 18.73 -17.03 -7.68
N THR A 33 19.76 -17.87 -7.53
CA THR A 33 20.12 -18.81 -8.59
C THR A 33 19.08 -19.93 -8.65
N LYS A 34 18.86 -20.51 -9.85
CA LYS A 34 17.92 -21.60 -10.11
C LYS A 34 18.14 -22.81 -9.16
N GLU A 35 19.32 -22.96 -8.64
CA GLU A 35 19.74 -24.09 -7.80
C GLU A 35 19.11 -24.09 -6.42
N TYR A 36 18.73 -22.91 -5.88
CA TYR A 36 18.18 -22.78 -4.53
C TYR A 36 16.65 -22.83 -4.49
N TYR A 37 15.98 -22.63 -5.62
CA TYR A 37 14.53 -22.55 -5.69
C TYR A 37 13.96 -23.43 -6.80
N PRO A 38 13.25 -24.53 -6.44
CA PRO A 38 12.60 -25.37 -7.44
C PRO A 38 11.44 -24.61 -8.15
N TYR A 39 11.02 -23.46 -7.62
CA TYR A 39 9.89 -22.68 -8.12
C TYR A 39 10.34 -21.55 -9.03
N THR A 40 10.97 -21.87 -10.16
CA THR A 40 11.49 -20.89 -11.12
C THR A 40 10.40 -19.93 -11.63
N SER A 41 9.15 -20.36 -11.71
CA SER A 41 8.03 -19.55 -12.14
C SER A 41 7.74 -18.39 -11.19
N LEU A 42 7.97 -18.56 -9.87
CA LEU A 42 7.73 -17.52 -8.86
C LEU A 42 8.67 -16.32 -9.07
N PHE A 43 9.89 -16.59 -9.48
CA PHE A 43 10.93 -15.58 -9.68
C PHE A 43 11.08 -15.13 -11.14
N SER A 44 10.26 -15.66 -12.05
CA SER A 44 10.24 -15.20 -13.44
C SER A 44 9.47 -13.87 -13.54
N PRO A 45 9.91 -12.95 -14.42
CA PRO A 45 9.19 -11.71 -14.68
C PRO A 45 7.77 -11.98 -15.18
N ILE A 46 6.87 -11.05 -14.88
CA ILE A 46 5.51 -11.03 -15.41
C ILE A 46 5.21 -9.67 -16.03
N GLN A 47 4.49 -9.71 -17.14
CA GLN A 47 3.99 -8.52 -17.81
C GLN A 47 2.56 -8.26 -17.34
N ILE A 48 2.31 -7.06 -16.80
CA ILE A 48 0.97 -6.56 -16.44
C ILE A 48 0.70 -5.36 -17.35
N ASN A 49 -0.11 -5.55 -18.40
CA ASN A 49 -0.30 -4.55 -19.44
C ASN A 49 1.07 -4.09 -20.02
N LYS A 50 1.44 -2.83 -19.85
CA LYS A 50 2.73 -2.26 -20.31
C LYS A 50 3.82 -2.29 -19.23
N LEU A 51 3.53 -2.79 -18.05
CA LEU A 51 4.43 -2.81 -16.91
C LEU A 51 5.09 -4.19 -16.76
N THR A 52 6.42 -4.21 -16.71
CA THR A 52 7.18 -5.42 -16.37
C THR A 52 7.46 -5.43 -14.86
N VAL A 53 7.07 -6.51 -14.19
CA VAL A 53 7.35 -6.77 -12.78
C VAL A 53 8.40 -7.88 -12.71
N LYS A 54 9.45 -7.68 -11.90
CA LYS A 54 10.65 -8.55 -11.88
C LYS A 54 10.39 -10.00 -11.45
N ASN A 55 9.33 -10.25 -10.70
CA ASN A 55 8.91 -11.59 -10.24
C ASN A 55 7.41 -11.58 -9.90
N ARG A 56 6.88 -12.71 -9.47
CA ARG A 56 5.45 -12.90 -9.15
C ARG A 56 5.13 -12.75 -7.66
N LEU A 57 6.05 -12.19 -6.88
CA LEU A 57 5.81 -11.86 -5.48
C LEU A 57 5.10 -10.52 -5.39
N VAL A 58 3.92 -10.52 -4.80
CA VAL A 58 3.09 -9.32 -4.62
C VAL A 58 2.81 -9.10 -3.14
N MET A 59 3.06 -7.90 -2.67
CA MET A 59 2.61 -7.48 -1.35
C MET A 59 1.16 -6.99 -1.45
N ALA A 60 0.26 -7.71 -0.80
CA ALA A 60 -1.15 -7.33 -0.71
C ALA A 60 -1.33 -6.02 0.07
N PRO A 61 -2.41 -5.27 -0.21
CA PRO A 61 -2.72 -4.04 0.50
C PRO A 61 -2.90 -4.26 2.00
N MET A 62 -2.28 -3.39 2.80
CA MET A 62 -2.50 -3.33 4.25
C MET A 62 -2.63 -1.87 4.68
N GLY A 63 -3.54 -1.58 5.60
CA GLY A 63 -3.82 -0.21 6.07
C GLY A 63 -2.57 0.50 6.58
N ASN A 64 -2.28 1.66 6.00
CA ASN A 64 -1.13 2.50 6.34
C ASN A 64 -1.50 3.54 7.42
N CYS A 65 -2.12 3.07 8.51
CA CYS A 65 -2.49 3.93 9.64
C CYS A 65 -1.24 4.59 10.26
N GLN A 66 -1.33 5.87 10.60
CA GLN A 66 -0.24 6.66 11.20
C GLN A 66 1.04 6.74 10.33
N MET A 67 0.94 6.46 9.05
CA MET A 67 2.05 6.57 8.10
C MET A 67 1.97 7.86 7.25
N ALA A 68 1.30 8.88 7.78
CA ALA A 68 1.21 10.20 7.18
C ALA A 68 1.61 11.30 8.15
N GLU A 69 2.09 12.41 7.58
CA GLU A 69 2.21 13.70 8.28
C GLU A 69 0.83 14.36 8.42
N GLU A 70 0.72 15.41 9.21
CA GLU A 70 -0.53 16.19 9.32
C GLU A 70 -1.03 16.74 7.98
N SER A 71 -0.11 17.03 7.06
CA SER A 71 -0.41 17.46 5.70
C SER A 71 -1.09 16.36 4.86
N GLY A 72 -1.04 15.10 5.30
CA GLY A 72 -1.42 13.92 4.54
C GLY A 72 -0.29 13.35 3.67
N ARG A 73 0.91 13.94 3.71
CA ARG A 73 2.09 13.42 3.03
C ARG A 73 2.48 12.06 3.63
N PRO A 74 2.85 11.06 2.81
CA PRO A 74 3.54 9.87 3.29
C PRO A 74 4.77 10.26 4.12
N ASN A 75 4.85 9.76 5.37
CA ASN A 75 5.97 10.07 6.25
C ASN A 75 7.14 9.09 6.07
N ASP A 76 8.28 9.36 6.70
CA ASP A 76 9.46 8.50 6.62
C ASP A 76 9.20 7.07 7.05
N LYS A 77 8.29 6.85 8.01
CA LYS A 77 7.90 5.51 8.44
C LYS A 77 7.27 4.72 7.28
N MET A 78 6.42 5.37 6.48
CA MET A 78 5.84 4.76 5.28
C MET A 78 6.90 4.47 4.24
N LEU A 79 7.79 5.41 3.96
CA LEU A 79 8.87 5.24 3.00
C LEU A 79 9.75 4.04 3.37
N GLN A 80 10.25 3.99 4.60
CA GLN A 80 11.10 2.89 5.07
C GLN A 80 10.37 1.55 5.08
N TYR A 81 9.07 1.55 5.41
CA TYR A 81 8.25 0.35 5.38
C TYR A 81 8.21 -0.30 3.98
N PHE A 82 8.01 0.51 2.93
CA PHE A 82 7.99 0.01 1.55
C PHE A 82 9.39 -0.27 1.01
N PHE A 83 10.38 0.53 1.36
CA PHE A 83 11.77 0.32 0.93
C PHE A 83 12.34 -1.00 1.43
N ALA A 84 12.14 -1.32 2.71
CA ALA A 84 12.59 -2.60 3.27
C ALA A 84 11.98 -3.82 2.55
N ARG A 85 10.73 -3.72 2.11
CA ARG A 85 10.05 -4.80 1.36
C ARG A 85 10.53 -4.91 -0.08
N ALA A 86 10.81 -3.78 -0.70
CA ALA A 86 11.41 -3.74 -2.03
C ALA A 86 12.84 -4.32 -2.03
N GLU A 87 13.63 -4.00 -0.99
CA GLU A 87 14.95 -4.60 -0.73
C GLU A 87 14.86 -6.10 -0.48
N GLY A 88 13.81 -6.56 0.21
CA GLY A 88 13.51 -7.98 0.40
C GLY A 88 13.13 -8.74 -0.88
N GLY A 89 13.10 -8.07 -2.05
CA GLY A 89 12.96 -8.71 -3.34
C GLY A 89 11.52 -8.78 -3.89
N ILE A 90 10.52 -8.23 -3.23
CA ILE A 90 9.13 -8.20 -3.72
C ILE A 90 9.07 -7.48 -5.07
N GLY A 91 8.39 -8.07 -6.05
CA GLY A 91 8.25 -7.51 -7.39
C GLY A 91 7.25 -6.36 -7.46
N LEU A 92 6.08 -6.53 -6.87
CA LEU A 92 5.02 -5.53 -6.84
C LEU A 92 4.55 -5.28 -5.41
N LEU A 93 4.55 -4.01 -5.02
CA LEU A 93 4.05 -3.53 -3.74
C LEU A 93 2.72 -2.83 -3.96
N THR A 94 1.74 -3.06 -3.09
CA THR A 94 0.50 -2.28 -3.09
C THR A 94 0.37 -1.54 -1.77
N THR A 95 0.07 -0.26 -1.81
CA THR A 95 -0.17 0.52 -0.58
C THR A 95 -1.42 0.00 0.12
N GLY A 96 -1.58 0.32 1.40
CA GLY A 96 -2.88 0.24 2.03
C GLY A 96 -3.83 1.29 1.46
N LEU A 97 -5.06 1.27 1.95
CA LEU A 97 -6.13 2.15 1.49
C LEU A 97 -5.74 3.64 1.60
N ILE A 98 -5.98 4.38 0.52
CA ILE A 98 -5.80 5.83 0.45
C ILE A 98 -7.17 6.44 0.14
N PRO A 99 -7.76 7.17 1.09
CA PRO A 99 -9.08 7.75 0.90
C PRO A 99 -9.08 8.86 -0.14
N ILE A 100 -10.09 8.82 -1.03
CA ILE A 100 -10.37 9.86 -2.01
C ILE A 100 -11.61 10.69 -1.65
N SER A 101 -12.21 10.41 -0.50
CA SER A 101 -13.46 11.01 -0.01
C SER A 101 -13.27 11.87 1.24
N HIS A 102 -12.06 12.37 1.49
CA HIS A 102 -11.73 13.13 2.70
C HIS A 102 -12.54 14.43 2.91
N HIS A 103 -13.20 14.95 1.86
CA HIS A 103 -14.15 16.07 1.95
C HIS A 103 -15.62 15.64 2.11
N ILE A 104 -15.90 14.32 2.08
CA ILE A 104 -17.22 13.73 2.15
C ILE A 104 -17.36 12.91 3.42
N ASP A 105 -16.38 12.02 3.67
CA ASP A 105 -16.36 11.13 4.82
C ASP A 105 -15.41 11.69 5.90
N ALA A 106 -15.99 12.23 6.96
CA ALA A 106 -15.27 12.80 8.07
C ALA A 106 -14.43 11.77 8.84
N SER A 107 -14.80 10.49 8.76
CA SER A 107 -14.12 9.40 9.49
C SER A 107 -12.71 9.11 8.97
N VAL A 108 -12.36 9.55 7.76
CA VAL A 108 -11.04 9.32 7.14
C VAL A 108 -10.04 10.45 7.37
N THR A 109 -10.45 11.55 8.01
CA THR A 109 -9.63 12.76 8.17
C THR A 109 -9.34 13.13 9.62
N GLU A 110 -9.54 12.21 10.56
CA GLU A 110 -9.29 12.45 11.98
C GLU A 110 -7.79 12.61 12.28
N LYS A 111 -7.38 13.80 12.71
CA LYS A 111 -6.04 14.09 13.19
C LYS A 111 -5.77 13.39 14.52
N GLY A 112 -4.56 12.85 14.67
CA GLY A 112 -4.12 12.26 15.93
C GLY A 112 -4.74 10.89 16.24
N ASN A 113 -5.48 10.30 15.32
CA ASN A 113 -6.15 9.03 15.48
C ASN A 113 -5.48 7.90 14.69
N TYR A 114 -5.77 6.64 15.07
CA TYR A 114 -5.29 5.42 14.37
C TYR A 114 -5.74 5.32 12.92
N SER A 115 -6.78 6.06 12.53
CA SER A 115 -7.30 6.14 11.16
C SER A 115 -6.69 7.27 10.31
N TYR A 116 -5.56 7.83 10.72
CA TYR A 116 -4.90 8.89 9.95
C TYR A 116 -4.14 8.30 8.76
N PHE A 117 -4.71 8.46 7.59
CA PHE A 117 -4.20 7.89 6.34
C PHE A 117 -3.46 8.94 5.50
N PRO A 118 -2.46 8.53 4.71
CA PRO A 118 -1.91 9.39 3.67
C PRO A 118 -3.01 9.83 2.71
N ARG A 119 -2.86 11.02 2.15
CA ARG A 119 -3.78 11.57 1.15
C ARG A 119 -3.10 11.66 -0.20
N ILE A 120 -3.86 11.42 -1.25
CA ILE A 120 -3.47 11.74 -2.60
C ILE A 120 -4.26 12.97 -3.05
N ASP A 121 -3.56 14.08 -3.17
CA ASP A 121 -4.10 15.33 -3.67
C ASP A 121 -3.01 16.08 -4.43
N GLY A 122 -3.38 17.07 -5.22
CA GLY A 122 -2.47 17.86 -6.05
C GLY A 122 -1.60 18.86 -5.28
N THR A 123 -1.57 18.82 -3.94
CA THR A 123 -0.70 19.70 -3.17
C THR A 123 0.77 19.34 -3.39
N ARG A 124 1.63 20.35 -3.48
CA ARG A 124 3.07 20.15 -3.70
C ARG A 124 3.70 19.21 -2.66
N THR A 125 3.30 19.33 -1.41
CA THR A 125 3.84 18.53 -0.30
C THR A 125 3.49 17.04 -0.48
N ASN A 126 2.23 16.72 -0.78
CA ASN A 126 1.79 15.35 -1.00
C ASN A 126 2.38 14.78 -2.29
N PHE A 127 2.43 15.57 -3.35
CA PHE A 127 3.07 15.21 -4.61
C PHE A 127 4.51 14.74 -4.39
N MET A 128 5.32 15.52 -3.66
CA MET A 128 6.71 15.16 -3.39
C MET A 128 6.83 13.88 -2.55
N GLY A 129 6.00 13.71 -1.51
CA GLY A 129 6.05 12.50 -0.68
C GLY A 129 5.73 11.21 -1.45
N TRP A 130 4.71 11.24 -2.31
CA TRP A 130 4.37 10.09 -3.15
C TRP A 130 5.44 9.82 -4.22
N ARG A 131 6.00 10.88 -4.80
CA ARG A 131 7.10 10.77 -5.76
C ARG A 131 8.35 10.17 -5.12
N ASP A 132 8.72 10.61 -3.92
CA ASP A 132 9.86 10.08 -3.17
C ASP A 132 9.66 8.58 -2.88
N LEU A 133 8.44 8.19 -2.50
CA LEU A 133 8.08 6.77 -2.29
C LEU A 133 8.23 5.96 -3.59
N ALA A 134 7.63 6.43 -4.69
CA ALA A 134 7.70 5.74 -5.97
C ALA A 134 9.15 5.58 -6.47
N GLN A 135 9.92 6.66 -6.44
CA GLN A 135 11.33 6.65 -6.87
C GLN A 135 12.19 5.72 -6.01
N GLY A 136 12.00 5.74 -4.68
CA GLY A 136 12.74 4.87 -3.78
C GLY A 136 12.42 3.39 -3.95
N VAL A 137 11.17 3.04 -4.27
CA VAL A 137 10.76 1.66 -4.62
C VAL A 137 11.34 1.25 -5.97
N HIS A 138 11.29 2.13 -6.97
CA HIS A 138 11.86 1.87 -8.30
C HIS A 138 13.39 1.69 -8.26
N ALA A 139 14.09 2.48 -7.46
CA ALA A 139 15.54 2.34 -7.27
C ALA A 139 15.93 0.95 -6.75
N ARG A 140 15.00 0.23 -6.11
CA ARG A 140 15.17 -1.14 -5.60
C ARG A 140 14.62 -2.20 -6.58
N GLY A 141 14.30 -1.81 -7.80
CA GLY A 141 13.81 -2.69 -8.87
C GLY A 141 12.40 -3.24 -8.66
N SER A 142 11.63 -2.69 -7.75
CA SER A 142 10.23 -3.07 -7.49
C SER A 142 9.26 -2.09 -8.15
N ARG A 143 7.99 -2.49 -8.24
CA ARG A 143 6.88 -1.66 -8.72
C ARG A 143 5.91 -1.37 -7.57
N ILE A 144 5.18 -0.25 -7.66
CA ILE A 144 4.26 0.17 -6.62
C ILE A 144 2.92 0.62 -7.19
N PHE A 145 1.85 0.00 -6.70
CA PHE A 145 0.46 0.41 -6.94
C PHE A 145 -0.08 1.12 -5.71
N ILE A 146 -1.00 2.06 -5.94
CA ILE A 146 -1.74 2.73 -4.88
C ILE A 146 -3.15 2.14 -4.81
N GLN A 147 -3.61 1.78 -3.60
CA GLN A 147 -5.00 1.38 -3.37
C GLN A 147 -5.84 2.61 -3.03
N LEU A 148 -6.78 2.97 -3.91
CA LEU A 148 -7.73 4.04 -3.66
C LEU A 148 -9.00 3.49 -3.02
N THR A 149 -9.59 4.24 -2.09
CA THR A 149 -10.87 3.87 -1.49
C THR A 149 -11.84 5.05 -1.46
N PRO A 150 -13.13 4.81 -1.78
CA PRO A 150 -14.16 5.85 -1.67
C PRO A 150 -14.51 6.22 -0.22
N GLY A 151 -14.00 5.49 0.76
CA GLY A 151 -14.24 5.72 2.18
C GLY A 151 -14.16 4.44 2.98
N LEU A 152 -14.39 4.52 4.27
CA LEU A 152 -14.30 3.37 5.19
C LEU A 152 -15.65 2.68 5.40
N GLY A 153 -16.76 3.31 4.96
CA GLY A 153 -18.09 2.76 5.15
C GLY A 153 -18.39 2.55 6.64
N ARG A 154 -19.05 1.45 6.96
CA ARG A 154 -19.43 1.13 8.35
C ARG A 154 -18.25 0.92 9.32
N VAL A 155 -17.03 0.73 8.84
CA VAL A 155 -15.83 0.65 9.68
C VAL A 155 -15.15 2.01 9.84
N GLY A 156 -15.79 3.10 9.40
CA GLY A 156 -15.37 4.46 9.64
C GLY A 156 -15.30 4.78 11.15
N ASN A 157 -14.31 5.57 11.54
CA ASN A 157 -14.14 5.93 12.94
C ASN A 157 -15.30 6.81 13.45
N PRO A 158 -16.11 6.33 14.40
CA PRO A 158 -17.26 7.08 14.90
C PRO A 158 -16.87 8.32 15.72
N GLN A 159 -15.60 8.49 16.08
CA GLN A 159 -15.11 9.68 16.79
C GLN A 159 -15.36 10.97 16.00
N CYS A 160 -15.52 10.89 14.69
CA CYS A 160 -15.88 12.04 13.84
C CYS A 160 -17.21 12.69 14.28
N LEU A 161 -18.10 11.96 14.94
CA LEU A 161 -19.32 12.50 15.51
C LEU A 161 -19.02 13.51 16.64
N LEU A 162 -17.99 13.24 17.45
CA LEU A 162 -17.59 14.10 18.58
C LEU A 162 -16.71 15.27 18.11
N THR A 163 -15.83 15.04 17.17
CA THR A 163 -14.80 16.03 16.75
C THR A 163 -15.30 16.96 15.65
N LYS A 164 -16.20 16.48 14.77
CA LYS A 164 -16.70 17.22 13.61
C LYS A 164 -18.21 17.33 13.56
N PHE A 165 -18.93 16.74 14.51
CA PHE A 165 -20.39 16.66 14.50
C PHE A 165 -20.96 16.04 13.22
N GLN A 166 -20.25 15.07 12.66
CA GLN A 166 -20.63 14.37 11.43
C GLN A 166 -20.64 12.87 11.64
N PHE A 167 -21.67 12.21 11.12
CA PHE A 167 -21.76 10.75 11.13
C PHE A 167 -20.75 10.14 10.12
N PRO A 168 -20.22 8.94 10.42
CA PRO A 168 -19.53 8.13 9.42
C PRO A 168 -20.42 7.91 8.20
N VAL A 169 -19.83 7.79 7.03
CA VAL A 169 -20.56 7.67 5.75
C VAL A 169 -20.50 6.25 5.22
N SER A 170 -21.61 5.75 4.71
CA SER A 170 -21.73 4.41 4.11
C SER A 170 -22.59 4.48 2.84
N ALA A 171 -22.60 3.40 2.03
CA ALA A 171 -23.47 3.34 0.86
C ALA A 171 -24.96 3.41 1.18
N SER A 172 -25.34 2.92 2.37
CA SER A 172 -26.71 2.96 2.90
C SER A 172 -26.68 3.18 4.40
N VAL A 173 -27.83 3.40 5.03
CA VAL A 173 -27.91 3.48 6.49
C VAL A 173 -27.55 2.12 7.08
N ASN A 174 -26.47 2.09 7.86
CA ASN A 174 -25.97 0.90 8.53
C ASN A 174 -25.48 1.27 9.94
N PRO A 175 -25.58 0.37 10.93
CA PRO A 175 -24.91 0.57 12.20
C PRO A 175 -23.39 0.60 12.01
N ASN A 176 -22.71 1.50 12.71
CA ASN A 176 -21.25 1.51 12.72
C ASN A 176 -20.70 0.21 13.33
N PHE A 177 -19.58 -0.27 12.82
CA PHE A 177 -19.01 -1.54 13.27
C PHE A 177 -18.50 -1.48 14.72
N TYR A 178 -17.90 -0.37 15.12
CA TYR A 178 -17.31 -0.21 16.47
C TYR A 178 -18.32 0.25 17.51
N LEU A 179 -19.29 1.08 17.11
CA LEU A 179 -20.37 1.59 17.96
C LEU A 179 -21.71 1.41 17.23
N PRO A 180 -22.37 0.25 17.37
CA PRO A 180 -23.61 -0.06 16.65
C PRO A 180 -24.76 0.92 16.88
N ASP A 181 -24.76 1.63 18.00
CA ASP A 181 -25.76 2.68 18.32
C ASP A 181 -25.57 3.96 17.50
N VAL A 182 -24.41 4.11 16.85
CA VAL A 182 -24.13 5.22 15.93
C VAL A 182 -24.43 4.78 14.51
N PRO A 183 -25.46 5.34 13.85
CA PRO A 183 -25.73 5.01 12.45
C PRO A 183 -24.71 5.66 11.53
N CYS A 184 -24.37 4.97 10.44
CA CYS A 184 -23.67 5.58 9.32
C CYS A 184 -24.69 6.30 8.43
N ARG A 185 -24.36 7.50 8.01
CA ARG A 185 -25.16 8.27 7.05
C ARG A 185 -24.98 7.70 5.64
N PRO A 186 -26.04 7.58 4.84
CA PRO A 186 -25.93 7.18 3.45
C PRO A 186 -25.28 8.28 2.62
N LEU A 187 -24.55 7.88 1.57
CA LEU A 187 -24.10 8.78 0.53
C LEU A 187 -25.28 9.33 -0.26
N THR A 188 -25.19 10.59 -0.67
CA THR A 188 -26.09 11.18 -1.66
C THR A 188 -25.56 10.95 -3.07
N ASP A 189 -26.43 11.04 -4.08
CA ASP A 189 -26.04 10.90 -5.50
C ASP A 189 -24.96 11.92 -5.88
N ILE A 190 -25.08 13.16 -5.40
CA ILE A 190 -24.07 14.21 -5.61
C ILE A 190 -22.71 13.83 -5.00
N GLU A 191 -22.69 13.21 -3.85
CA GLU A 191 -21.47 12.73 -3.22
C GLU A 191 -20.88 11.53 -3.99
N CYS A 192 -21.71 10.64 -4.50
CA CYS A 192 -21.27 9.54 -5.37
C CYS A 192 -20.61 10.07 -6.65
N ASP A 193 -21.22 11.03 -7.33
CA ASP A 193 -20.64 11.68 -8.50
C ASP A 193 -19.31 12.37 -8.20
N ARG A 194 -19.21 12.97 -7.02
CA ARG A 194 -17.97 13.61 -6.56
C ARG A 194 -16.88 12.58 -6.29
N ILE A 195 -17.21 11.43 -5.69
CA ILE A 195 -16.28 10.33 -5.46
C ILE A 195 -15.75 9.80 -6.80
N ILE A 196 -16.61 9.61 -7.79
CA ILE A 196 -16.21 9.17 -9.14
C ILE A 196 -15.21 10.15 -9.77
N LYS A 197 -15.48 11.45 -9.69
CA LYS A 197 -14.55 12.48 -10.17
C LYS A 197 -13.23 12.47 -9.41
N ASN A 198 -13.28 12.32 -8.08
CA ASN A 198 -12.09 12.24 -7.25
C ASN A 198 -11.25 10.99 -7.59
N ALA A 199 -11.86 9.86 -7.90
CA ALA A 199 -11.15 8.65 -8.32
C ALA A 199 -10.39 8.87 -9.64
N GLY A 200 -11.03 9.53 -10.61
CA GLY A 200 -10.39 9.91 -11.86
C GLY A 200 -9.19 10.85 -11.63
N GLN A 201 -9.37 11.90 -10.83
CA GLN A 201 -8.29 12.83 -10.53
C GLN A 201 -7.14 12.17 -9.74
N ALA A 202 -7.46 11.39 -8.72
CA ALA A 202 -6.45 10.65 -7.94
C ALA A 202 -5.63 9.67 -8.80
N SER A 203 -6.26 9.07 -9.82
CA SER A 203 -5.56 8.20 -10.77
C SER A 203 -4.58 8.97 -11.66
N ILE A 204 -4.95 10.20 -12.09
CA ILE A 204 -4.06 11.09 -12.83
C ILE A 204 -2.91 11.54 -11.93
N ASP A 205 -3.20 11.93 -10.71
CA ASP A 205 -2.20 12.36 -9.72
C ASP A 205 -1.21 11.22 -9.43
N ALA A 206 -1.70 10.00 -9.19
CA ALA A 206 -0.88 8.82 -8.97
C ALA A 206 0.11 8.58 -10.12
N LYS A 207 -0.37 8.64 -11.36
CA LYS A 207 0.47 8.51 -12.56
C LYS A 207 1.52 9.63 -12.63
N THR A 208 1.14 10.87 -12.34
CA THR A 208 2.03 12.03 -12.40
C THR A 208 3.11 11.99 -11.31
N MET A 209 2.79 11.41 -10.16
CA MET A 209 3.70 11.15 -9.05
C MET A 209 4.65 9.97 -9.31
N GLY A 210 4.43 9.20 -10.38
CA GLY A 210 5.29 8.09 -10.79
C GLY A 210 4.89 6.73 -10.23
N LEU A 211 3.68 6.59 -9.67
CA LEU A 211 3.14 5.29 -9.27
C LEU A 211 2.80 4.45 -10.52
N ASP A 212 3.01 3.14 -10.45
CA ASP A 212 2.91 2.25 -11.61
C ASP A 212 1.47 1.82 -11.91
N GLY A 213 0.56 1.96 -10.96
CA GLY A 213 -0.84 1.60 -11.15
C GLY A 213 -1.73 1.98 -9.97
N VAL A 214 -3.03 1.81 -10.21
CA VAL A 214 -4.10 2.05 -9.24
C VAL A 214 -4.83 0.73 -9.00
N TYR A 215 -5.14 0.47 -7.74
CA TYR A 215 -5.89 -0.69 -7.25
C TYR A 215 -7.21 -0.25 -6.64
#